data_4f06824f3fc477f82fe44c0df18218da
#
_entry.id   4f06824f3fc477f82fe44c0df18218da
#
_cell.length_a   1.000
_cell.length_b   1.000
_cell.length_c   1.000
_cell.angle_alpha   90.00
_cell.angle_beta   90.00
_cell.angle_gamma   90.00
#
_symmetry.space_group_name_H-M   'P 1'
#
loop_
_entity.id
_entity.type
_entity.pdbx_description
1 polymer ?
#
loop_
_entity_poly.entity_id
_entity_poly.type
_entity_poly.pdbx_seq_one_letter_code
_entity_poly.pdbx_strand_id
1 'polypeptide(L)'
;MKSNILLVSLCIITFITAFQTDLSAQQPTKEPDVAERAEMEADRLQQLLDLDDWQVFYVDSTLKHDYPALMAEYDQLDASKVHNQSMYQMVYDKWMDQIDRTYKRIFSEEQWTAYLKSGAARAQKAREKRKIKGY
;
A
#
# COMPACT_ATOMS: atom_id res chain seq x y z
N MET A 1 -0.74 -8.18 75.08
CA MET A 1 -1.27 -7.57 73.87
C MET A 1 -0.21 -6.70 73.18
N LYS A 2 0.89 -7.26 72.80
CA LYS A 2 1.96 -6.55 72.03
C LYS A 2 2.71 -7.57 71.19
N SER A 3 2.11 -8.14 70.13
CA SER A 3 2.86 -9.06 69.26
C SER A 3 2.26 -9.29 67.86
N ASN A 4 1.17 -8.63 67.46
CA ASN A 4 0.55 -8.92 66.18
C ASN A 4 0.61 -7.81 65.14
N ILE A 5 1.36 -6.72 65.40
CA ILE A 5 1.44 -5.60 64.43
C ILE A 5 2.69 -5.70 63.55
N LEU A 6 3.66 -6.54 63.87
CA LEU A 6 4.92 -6.68 63.13
C LEU A 6 4.90 -7.72 62.02
N LEU A 7 3.85 -8.55 61.93
CA LEU A 7 3.76 -9.57 60.91
C LEU A 7 2.91 -9.18 59.69
N VAL A 8 2.19 -8.08 59.75
CA VAL A 8 1.34 -7.62 58.64
C VAL A 8 2.10 -6.65 57.73
N SER A 9 3.24 -6.08 58.21
CA SER A 9 4.03 -5.11 57.42
C SER A 9 5.03 -5.76 56.45
N LEU A 10 5.23 -7.07 56.48
CA LEU A 10 6.25 -7.73 55.64
C LEU A 10 5.67 -8.42 54.36
N CYS A 11 4.36 -8.41 54.20
CA CYS A 11 3.74 -9.04 52.99
C CYS A 11 3.37 -8.05 51.89
N ILE A 12 3.65 -6.77 52.02
CA ILE A 12 3.24 -5.75 51.01
C ILE A 12 4.39 -5.37 50.06
N ILE A 13 5.61 -5.86 50.28
CA ILE A 13 6.79 -5.41 49.49
C ILE A 13 7.18 -6.35 48.36
N THR A 14 6.50 -7.47 48.16
CA THR A 14 6.90 -8.48 47.15
C THR A 14 5.98 -8.56 45.92
N PHE A 15 5.14 -7.57 45.64
CA PHE A 15 4.25 -7.61 44.46
C PHE A 15 4.40 -6.46 43.47
N ILE A 16 5.58 -5.78 43.46
CA ILE A 16 5.88 -4.69 42.49
C ILE A 16 7.10 -5.07 41.65
N THR A 17 7.12 -6.29 41.09
CA THR A 17 8.12 -6.63 40.08
C THR A 17 7.53 -7.61 39.09
N ALA A 18 6.73 -7.17 38.16
CA ALA A 18 6.48 -7.83 36.86
C ALA A 18 5.46 -7.05 36.02
N PHE A 19 5.60 -5.73 35.87
CA PHE A 19 5.05 -5.04 34.72
C PHE A 19 6.21 -4.33 34.02
N GLN A 20 7.15 -5.13 33.54
CA GLN A 20 7.96 -4.70 32.39
C GLN A 20 7.01 -4.83 31.20
N THR A 21 6.27 -3.78 30.92
CA THR A 21 5.74 -3.57 29.58
C THR A 21 6.96 -3.46 28.68
N ASP A 22 7.19 -4.52 27.89
CA ASP A 22 7.97 -4.40 26.67
C ASP A 22 7.35 -3.27 25.86
N LEU A 23 7.83 -2.05 26.04
CA LEU A 23 7.78 -1.04 25.01
C LEU A 23 8.72 -1.57 23.91
N SER A 24 8.25 -2.51 23.12
CA SER A 24 8.76 -2.70 21.77
C SER A 24 8.60 -1.35 21.12
N ALA A 25 9.70 -0.60 21.09
CA ALA A 25 9.82 0.60 20.29
C ALA A 25 9.39 0.16 18.88
N GLN A 26 8.20 0.56 18.47
CA GLN A 26 7.79 0.50 17.08
C GLN A 26 8.83 1.35 16.36
N GLN A 27 9.83 0.67 15.79
CA GLN A 27 10.67 1.30 14.77
C GLN A 27 9.69 1.90 13.78
N PRO A 28 9.84 3.19 13.44
CA PRO A 28 9.03 3.76 12.37
C PRO A 28 9.28 2.86 11.16
N THR A 29 8.25 2.10 10.75
CA THR A 29 8.31 1.29 9.55
C THR A 29 8.56 2.27 8.42
N LYS A 30 9.77 2.26 7.88
CA LYS A 30 10.13 3.07 6.72
C LYS A 30 9.06 2.80 5.67
N GLU A 31 8.40 3.85 5.19
CA GLU A 31 7.45 3.70 4.09
C GLU A 31 8.15 3.00 2.93
N PRO A 32 7.54 1.96 2.33
CA PRO A 32 8.16 1.24 1.23
C PRO A 32 8.46 2.22 0.09
N ASP A 33 9.63 2.10 -0.50
CA ASP A 33 10.00 2.90 -1.65
C ASP A 33 9.20 2.47 -2.90
N VAL A 34 9.37 3.21 -4.00
CA VAL A 34 8.57 2.99 -5.21
C VAL A 34 8.81 1.60 -5.83
N ALA A 35 10.05 1.11 -5.77
CA ALA A 35 10.40 -0.22 -6.27
C ALA A 35 9.81 -1.33 -5.39
N GLU A 36 9.90 -1.15 -4.08
CA GLU A 36 9.32 -2.07 -3.10
C GLU A 36 7.79 -2.15 -3.21
N ARG A 37 7.12 -1.02 -3.46
CA ARG A 37 5.67 -0.98 -3.76
C ARG A 37 5.33 -1.74 -5.04
N ALA A 38 6.16 -1.66 -6.06
CA ALA A 38 5.98 -2.41 -7.31
C ALA A 38 6.07 -3.91 -7.07
N GLU A 39 7.08 -4.38 -6.32
CA GLU A 39 7.24 -5.78 -5.95
C GLU A 39 6.05 -6.29 -5.13
N MET A 40 5.66 -5.56 -4.10
CA MET A 40 4.50 -5.93 -3.26
C MET A 40 3.21 -6.07 -4.09
N GLU A 41 2.99 -5.19 -5.04
CA GLU A 41 1.80 -5.26 -5.90
C GLU A 41 1.89 -6.43 -6.91
N ALA A 42 3.08 -6.70 -7.47
CA ALA A 42 3.31 -7.87 -8.33
C ALA A 42 3.04 -9.18 -7.57
N ASP A 43 3.56 -9.31 -6.36
CA ASP A 43 3.33 -10.47 -5.49
C ASP A 43 1.83 -10.63 -5.13
N ARG A 44 1.17 -9.53 -4.83
CA ARG A 44 -0.27 -9.53 -4.56
C ARG A 44 -1.08 -10.02 -5.76
N LEU A 45 -0.74 -9.54 -6.95
CA LEU A 45 -1.42 -9.94 -8.19
C LEU A 45 -1.11 -11.39 -8.55
N GLN A 46 0.12 -11.86 -8.33
CA GLN A 46 0.47 -13.26 -8.51
C GLN A 46 -0.42 -14.17 -7.67
N GLN A 47 -0.55 -13.88 -6.39
CA GLN A 47 -1.38 -14.67 -5.47
C GLN A 47 -2.89 -14.58 -5.80
N LEU A 48 -3.35 -13.40 -6.19
CA LEU A 48 -4.77 -13.16 -6.47
C LEU A 48 -5.24 -13.82 -7.76
N LEU A 49 -4.38 -13.85 -8.78
CA LEU A 49 -4.74 -14.21 -10.15
C LEU A 49 -4.08 -15.49 -10.61
N ASP A 50 -3.26 -16.13 -9.76
CA ASP A 50 -2.47 -17.31 -10.12
C ASP A 50 -1.65 -17.09 -11.40
N LEU A 51 -0.83 -16.00 -11.36
CA LEU A 51 -0.04 -15.60 -12.53
C LEU A 51 1.13 -16.57 -12.75
N ASP A 52 1.38 -16.89 -14.01
CA ASP A 52 2.61 -17.57 -14.43
C ASP A 52 3.83 -16.68 -14.24
N ASP A 53 5.03 -17.26 -14.09
CA ASP A 53 6.29 -16.54 -13.87
C ASP A 53 6.55 -15.44 -14.90
N TRP A 54 6.25 -15.68 -16.18
CA TRP A 54 6.40 -14.68 -17.22
C TRP A 54 5.43 -13.50 -17.05
N GLN A 55 4.19 -13.77 -16.59
CA GLN A 55 3.21 -12.71 -16.31
C GLN A 55 3.66 -11.86 -15.12
N VAL A 56 4.16 -12.50 -14.05
CA VAL A 56 4.73 -11.80 -12.89
C VAL A 56 5.88 -10.90 -13.31
N PHE A 57 6.80 -11.40 -14.15
CA PHE A 57 7.89 -10.60 -14.69
C PHE A 57 7.38 -9.36 -15.45
N TYR A 58 6.35 -9.50 -16.30
CA TYR A 58 5.78 -8.35 -17.02
C TYR A 58 5.04 -7.39 -16.10
N VAL A 59 4.32 -7.87 -15.09
CA VAL A 59 3.67 -7.04 -14.07
C VAL A 59 4.70 -6.23 -13.32
N ASP A 60 5.72 -6.88 -12.76
CA ASP A 60 6.79 -6.24 -11.99
C ASP A 60 7.55 -5.20 -12.85
N SER A 61 7.93 -5.57 -14.07
CA SER A 61 8.61 -4.65 -14.99
C SER A 61 7.75 -3.45 -15.36
N THR A 62 6.44 -3.65 -15.58
CA THR A 62 5.50 -2.55 -15.86
C THR A 62 5.44 -1.58 -14.67
N LEU A 63 5.28 -2.10 -13.47
CA LEU A 63 5.16 -1.27 -12.27
C LEU A 63 6.47 -0.54 -11.93
N LYS A 64 7.61 -1.21 -12.07
CA LYS A 64 8.95 -0.61 -11.88
C LYS A 64 9.28 0.47 -12.90
N HIS A 65 8.63 0.46 -14.06
CA HIS A 65 8.72 1.54 -15.06
C HIS A 65 7.69 2.65 -14.79
N ASP A 66 6.43 2.30 -14.60
CA ASP A 66 5.32 3.24 -14.59
C ASP A 66 5.19 4.02 -13.27
N TYR A 67 5.49 3.39 -12.12
CA TYR A 67 5.44 4.08 -10.83
C TYR A 67 6.48 5.20 -10.68
N PRO A 68 7.78 4.99 -11.03
CA PRO A 68 8.73 6.09 -11.03
C PRO A 68 8.37 7.21 -12.00
N ALA A 69 7.82 6.88 -13.19
CA ALA A 69 7.40 7.87 -14.17
C ALA A 69 6.20 8.71 -13.65
N LEU A 70 5.24 8.08 -12.97
CA LEU A 70 4.15 8.77 -12.28
C LEU A 70 4.71 9.74 -11.22
N MET A 71 5.65 9.28 -10.39
CA MET A 71 6.26 10.10 -9.36
C MET A 71 7.04 11.28 -9.96
N ALA A 72 7.76 11.06 -11.06
CA ALA A 72 8.46 12.14 -11.76
C ALA A 72 7.50 13.22 -12.30
N GLU A 73 6.30 12.86 -12.76
CA GLU A 73 5.28 13.84 -13.15
C GLU A 73 4.72 14.60 -11.93
N TYR A 74 4.57 13.95 -10.78
CA TYR A 74 4.21 14.64 -9.53
C TYR A 74 5.28 15.66 -9.12
N ASP A 75 6.55 15.26 -9.16
CA ASP A 75 7.68 16.16 -8.85
C ASP A 75 7.70 17.39 -9.78
N GLN A 76 7.34 17.23 -11.06
CA GLN A 76 7.20 18.35 -12.00
C GLN A 76 6.05 19.30 -11.63
N LEU A 77 4.92 18.76 -11.17
CA LEU A 77 3.81 19.60 -10.68
C LEU A 77 4.23 20.37 -9.43
N ASP A 78 4.91 19.72 -8.51
CA ASP A 78 5.42 20.34 -7.28
C ASP A 78 6.43 21.44 -7.58
N ALA A 79 7.41 21.17 -8.46
CA ALA A 79 8.41 22.14 -8.90
C ALA A 79 7.77 23.36 -9.59
N SER A 80 6.68 23.15 -10.30
CA SER A 80 5.88 24.19 -10.96
C SER A 80 4.94 24.92 -10.00
N LYS A 81 4.96 24.58 -8.69
CA LYS A 81 4.08 25.14 -7.65
C LYS A 81 2.59 24.98 -7.98
N VAL A 82 2.26 23.90 -8.65
CA VAL A 82 0.86 23.55 -8.95
C VAL A 82 0.24 22.89 -7.70
N HIS A 83 -0.75 23.55 -7.12
CA HIS A 83 -1.48 23.04 -5.94
C HIS A 83 -2.90 22.56 -6.27
N ASN A 84 -3.18 22.34 -7.56
CA ASN A 84 -4.50 21.87 -7.99
C ASN A 84 -4.57 20.34 -7.90
N GLN A 85 -5.31 19.83 -6.93
CA GLN A 85 -5.47 18.41 -6.71
C GLN A 85 -5.99 17.64 -7.93
N SER A 86 -6.81 18.27 -8.79
CA SER A 86 -7.30 17.60 -10.00
C SER A 86 -6.19 17.32 -11.01
N MET A 87 -5.11 18.10 -11.05
CA MET A 87 -3.96 17.82 -11.92
C MET A 87 -3.20 16.56 -11.46
N TYR A 88 -2.98 16.41 -10.17
CA TYR A 88 -2.39 15.17 -9.62
C TYR A 88 -3.28 13.97 -9.90
N GLN A 89 -4.61 14.15 -9.77
CA GLN A 89 -5.55 13.08 -10.09
C GLN A 89 -5.53 12.71 -11.58
N MET A 90 -5.38 13.69 -12.48
CA MET A 90 -5.22 13.44 -13.93
C MET A 90 -3.97 12.60 -14.22
N VAL A 91 -2.83 12.97 -13.61
CA VAL A 91 -1.57 12.23 -13.75
C VAL A 91 -1.74 10.80 -13.24
N TYR A 92 -2.29 10.63 -12.04
CA TYR A 92 -2.56 9.31 -11.50
C TYR A 92 -3.45 8.46 -12.42
N ASP A 93 -4.57 9.03 -12.88
CA ASP A 93 -5.52 8.32 -13.73
C ASP A 93 -4.90 7.91 -15.08
N LYS A 94 -4.06 8.75 -15.66
CA LYS A 94 -3.32 8.47 -16.89
C LYS A 94 -2.43 7.23 -16.73
N TRP A 95 -1.65 7.16 -15.65
CA TRP A 95 -0.73 6.05 -15.41
C TRP A 95 -1.46 4.76 -15.05
N MET A 96 -2.50 4.84 -14.22
CA MET A 96 -3.33 3.67 -13.90
C MET A 96 -4.03 3.09 -15.13
N ASP A 97 -4.48 3.94 -16.05
CA ASP A 97 -5.05 3.47 -17.32
C ASP A 97 -4.01 2.79 -18.23
N GLN A 98 -2.76 3.26 -18.19
CA GLN A 98 -1.67 2.62 -18.93
C GLN A 98 -1.34 1.24 -18.36
N ILE A 99 -1.23 1.12 -17.04
CA ILE A 99 -1.04 -0.15 -16.34
C ILE A 99 -2.17 -1.12 -16.68
N ASP A 100 -3.43 -0.70 -16.56
CA ASP A 100 -4.59 -1.52 -16.89
C ASP A 100 -4.57 -2.01 -18.35
N ARG A 101 -4.17 -1.17 -19.29
CA ARG A 101 -4.02 -1.58 -20.70
C ARG A 101 -2.94 -2.64 -20.88
N THR A 102 -1.85 -2.56 -20.13
CA THR A 102 -0.79 -3.56 -20.15
C THR A 102 -1.30 -4.87 -19.55
N TYR A 103 -1.94 -4.84 -18.41
CA TYR A 103 -2.51 -6.01 -17.75
C TYR A 103 -3.53 -6.74 -18.63
N LYS A 104 -4.41 -5.99 -19.32
CA LYS A 104 -5.37 -6.58 -20.24
C LYS A 104 -4.74 -7.36 -21.38
N ARG A 105 -3.50 -7.04 -21.76
CA ARG A 105 -2.78 -7.76 -22.84
C ARG A 105 -2.08 -9.02 -22.36
N ILE A 106 -1.73 -9.08 -21.08
CA ILE A 106 -0.93 -10.17 -20.51
C ILE A 106 -1.75 -11.16 -19.68
N PHE A 107 -2.92 -10.76 -19.16
CA PHE A 107 -3.80 -11.63 -18.39
C PHE A 107 -4.70 -12.45 -19.32
N SER A 108 -5.00 -13.70 -18.92
CA SER A 108 -6.07 -14.46 -19.53
C SER A 108 -7.44 -13.81 -19.27
N GLU A 109 -8.47 -14.24 -19.98
CA GLU A 109 -9.84 -13.73 -19.76
C GLU A 109 -10.32 -14.00 -18.33
N GLU A 110 -9.98 -15.15 -17.76
CA GLU A 110 -10.31 -15.52 -16.40
C GLU A 110 -9.57 -14.63 -15.39
N GLN A 111 -8.26 -14.44 -15.58
CA GLN A 111 -7.42 -13.58 -14.75
C GLN A 111 -7.88 -12.12 -14.85
N TRP A 112 -8.18 -11.63 -16.05
CA TRP A 112 -8.71 -10.28 -16.24
C TRP A 112 -10.05 -10.10 -15.51
N THR A 113 -10.94 -11.07 -15.60
CA THR A 113 -12.23 -11.06 -14.90
C THR A 113 -12.04 -11.03 -13.37
N ALA A 114 -11.10 -11.82 -12.83
CA ALA A 114 -10.75 -11.82 -11.42
C ALA A 114 -10.14 -10.48 -10.98
N TYR A 115 -9.24 -9.92 -11.80
CA TYR A 115 -8.67 -8.59 -11.57
C TYR A 115 -9.76 -7.51 -11.49
N LEU A 116 -10.70 -7.49 -12.42
CA LEU A 116 -11.82 -6.55 -12.40
C LEU A 116 -12.66 -6.68 -11.12
N LYS A 117 -12.93 -7.91 -10.69
CA LYS A 117 -13.69 -8.20 -9.46
C LYS A 117 -12.95 -7.79 -8.18
N SER A 118 -11.63 -7.73 -8.18
CA SER A 118 -10.82 -7.30 -7.02
C SER A 118 -10.92 -5.81 -6.68
N GLY A 119 -11.70 -5.05 -7.43
CA GLY A 119 -11.90 -3.62 -7.26
C GLY A 119 -11.47 -2.78 -8.46
N ALA A 120 -10.72 -3.35 -9.40
CA ALA A 120 -10.21 -2.64 -10.58
C ALA A 120 -11.35 -2.07 -11.45
N ALA A 121 -12.45 -2.81 -11.64
CA ALA A 121 -13.61 -2.31 -12.40
C ALA A 121 -14.20 -1.03 -11.77
N ARG A 122 -14.29 -0.96 -10.45
CA ARG A 122 -14.77 0.24 -9.74
C ARG A 122 -13.80 1.42 -9.92
N ALA A 123 -12.50 1.15 -9.84
CA ALA A 123 -11.46 2.17 -10.05
C ALA A 123 -11.49 2.70 -11.49
N GLN A 124 -11.57 1.82 -12.49
CA GLN A 124 -11.69 2.20 -13.91
C GLN A 124 -12.92 3.07 -14.16
N LYS A 125 -14.08 2.67 -13.66
CA LYS A 125 -15.32 3.45 -13.79
C LYS A 125 -15.21 4.83 -13.12
N ALA A 126 -14.52 4.93 -11.99
CA ALA A 126 -14.30 6.21 -11.32
C ALA A 126 -13.39 7.13 -12.15
N ARG A 127 -12.32 6.60 -12.75
CA ARG A 127 -11.44 7.35 -13.67
C ARG A 127 -12.20 7.86 -14.88
N GLU A 128 -12.96 6.99 -15.53
CA GLU A 128 -13.77 7.37 -16.69
C GLU A 128 -14.77 8.48 -16.35
N LYS A 129 -15.42 8.39 -15.20
CA LYS A 129 -16.35 9.43 -14.73
C LYS A 129 -15.65 10.78 -14.52
N ARG A 130 -14.40 10.80 -14.01
CA ARG A 130 -13.62 12.04 -13.86
C ARG A 130 -13.29 12.65 -15.22
N LYS A 131 -12.82 11.85 -16.18
CA LYS A 131 -12.52 12.31 -17.55
C LYS A 131 -13.74 12.97 -18.20
N ILE A 132 -14.93 12.36 -18.09
CA ILE A 132 -16.17 12.92 -18.64
C ILE A 132 -16.53 14.24 -17.99
N LYS A 133 -16.24 14.42 -16.70
CA LYS A 133 -16.52 15.66 -15.97
C LYS A 133 -15.50 16.76 -16.18
N GLY A 134 -14.33 16.45 -16.76
CA GLY A 134 -13.24 17.38 -16.99
C GLY A 134 -12.43 17.70 -15.73
N TYR A 135 -12.31 16.73 -14.83
CA TYR A 135 -11.61 16.78 -13.55
C TYR A 135 -12.08 17.85 -12.58
#